data_e9a086bb3b89426b104d40da285581af
#
_entry.id   e9a086bb3b89426b104d40da285581af
#
_cell.length_a   1.000
_cell.length_b   1.000
_cell.length_c   1.000
_cell.angle_alpha   90.00
_cell.angle_beta   90.00
_cell.angle_gamma   90.00
#
_symmetry.space_group_name_H-M   'P 1'
#
loop_
_entity.id
_entity.type
_entity.pdbx_description
1 polymer ?
#
loop_
_entity_poly.entity_id
_entity_poly.type
_entity_poly.pdbx_seq_one_letter_code
_entity_poly.pdbx_strand_id
1 'polypeptide(L)'
;MVSLIIVSGGDVASTNQADELLKLCDWETLEPVEGKPCYSFLHARIWWMEDGCLWEDDLDKRWELATGEKPSEIIFPSRHSAASGNASLTLHPIGTMQVPENEVPEYGGKAADCPPPNPRLAAWWREMNRVAGDMEDFDLSLETTHHGPWIETPSLFIEIGSTAETWGHEEAAVVLAGIIYRGLGLDGTDGLGKWDNEGRVVVTLGGGHYAPRANMLGLHEGISIGHMLATYALPFERDESGNVSGMWENSIRKAIAATKLAYPGGEVVCSMDKKAFKGWQRQAIRDLLEELEVPLLKRAEII
;
A
#
# COMPACT_ATOMS: atom_id res chain seq x y z
N MET A 1 5.36 17.39 -11.46
CA MET A 1 4.94 16.37 -10.48
C MET A 1 6.07 15.38 -10.33
N VAL A 2 6.34 14.92 -9.13
CA VAL A 2 7.46 14.04 -8.81
C VAL A 2 6.98 12.79 -8.11
N SER A 3 7.73 11.68 -8.23
CA SER A 3 7.58 10.50 -7.40
C SER A 3 8.51 10.64 -6.19
N LEU A 4 7.96 10.67 -4.97
CA LEU A 4 8.70 10.88 -3.75
C LEU A 4 8.96 9.54 -3.05
N ILE A 5 10.22 9.26 -2.74
CA ILE A 5 10.65 8.06 -2.04
C ILE A 5 11.09 8.48 -0.64
N ILE A 6 10.41 8.01 0.39
CA ILE A 6 10.68 8.36 1.79
C ILE A 6 11.51 7.26 2.43
N VAL A 7 12.70 7.60 2.88
CA VAL A 7 13.63 6.67 3.55
C VAL A 7 13.65 6.95 5.04
N SER A 8 13.44 5.94 5.86
CA SER A 8 13.55 6.01 7.32
C SER A 8 14.94 5.60 7.77
N GLY A 9 15.73 6.55 8.30
CA GLY A 9 17.12 6.34 8.70
C GLY A 9 17.30 5.34 9.85
N GLY A 10 16.32 5.21 10.73
CA GLY A 10 16.30 4.21 11.82
C GLY A 10 15.80 2.83 11.39
N ASP A 11 15.44 2.64 10.12
CA ASP A 11 14.94 1.38 9.55
C ASP A 11 15.99 0.76 8.63
N VAL A 12 16.59 -0.35 9.06
CA VAL A 12 17.64 -1.05 8.31
C VAL A 12 17.20 -1.50 6.93
N ALA A 13 15.94 -1.97 6.78
CA ALA A 13 15.42 -2.39 5.48
C ALA A 13 15.18 -1.20 4.55
N SER A 14 14.74 -0.07 5.11
CA SER A 14 14.56 1.18 4.37
C SER A 14 15.88 1.71 3.83
N THR A 15 16.88 1.83 4.70
CA THR A 15 18.21 2.34 4.33
C THR A 15 18.93 1.40 3.36
N ASN A 16 18.83 0.08 3.56
CA ASN A 16 19.42 -0.92 2.69
C ASN A 16 18.84 -0.84 1.26
N GLN A 17 17.52 -0.75 1.11
CA GLN A 17 16.88 -0.54 -0.20
C GLN A 17 17.29 0.79 -0.85
N ALA A 18 17.37 1.87 -0.05
CA ALA A 18 17.77 3.19 -0.55
C ALA A 18 19.23 3.21 -1.01
N ASP A 19 20.13 2.57 -0.27
CA ASP A 19 21.54 2.46 -0.64
C ASP A 19 21.72 1.69 -1.95
N GLU A 20 20.95 0.62 -2.18
CA GLU A 20 20.95 -0.09 -3.45
C GLU A 20 20.34 0.74 -4.58
N LEU A 21 19.27 1.48 -4.32
CA LEU A 21 18.67 2.37 -5.32
C LEU A 21 19.62 3.50 -5.75
N LEU A 22 20.40 4.05 -4.81
CA LEU A 22 21.39 5.08 -5.10
C LEU A 22 22.55 4.58 -6.01
N LYS A 23 22.81 3.27 -6.04
CA LYS A 23 23.84 2.67 -6.92
C LYS A 23 23.36 2.49 -8.37
N LEU A 24 22.05 2.55 -8.64
CA LEU A 24 21.50 2.22 -9.97
C LEU A 24 21.63 3.34 -11.00
N CYS A 25 21.82 4.59 -10.57
CA CYS A 25 22.01 5.73 -11.46
C CYS A 25 22.71 6.90 -10.75
N ASP A 26 23.05 7.94 -11.50
CA ASP A 26 23.76 9.13 -10.99
C ASP A 26 22.76 10.11 -10.34
N TRP A 27 22.42 9.87 -9.07
CA TRP A 27 21.58 10.76 -8.28
C TRP A 27 22.29 12.07 -7.98
N GLU A 28 21.61 13.18 -8.27
CA GLU A 28 22.08 14.52 -7.88
C GLU A 28 21.69 14.80 -6.42
N THR A 29 22.64 15.29 -5.63
CA THR A 29 22.34 15.77 -4.27
C THR A 29 21.65 17.11 -4.33
N LEU A 30 20.52 17.23 -3.65
CA LEU A 30 19.78 18.48 -3.53
C LEU A 30 20.10 19.20 -2.22
N GLU A 31 19.68 20.47 -2.12
CA GLU A 31 19.64 21.18 -0.84
C GLU A 31 18.75 20.40 0.15
N PRO A 32 19.18 20.26 1.42
CA PRO A 32 18.41 19.54 2.41
C PRO A 32 17.00 20.12 2.62
N VAL A 33 15.99 19.25 2.66
CA VAL A 33 14.62 19.63 3.01
C VAL A 33 14.41 19.32 4.51
N GLU A 34 13.97 20.31 5.26
CA GLU A 34 13.86 20.25 6.73
C GLU A 34 15.17 19.80 7.40
N GLY A 35 16.32 20.20 6.83
CA GLY A 35 17.64 19.79 7.31
C GLY A 35 18.03 18.34 7.03
N LYS A 36 17.25 17.61 6.22
CA LYS A 36 17.42 16.19 5.92
C LYS A 36 17.89 15.97 4.48
N PRO A 37 18.77 14.97 4.22
CA PRO A 37 19.33 14.73 2.89
C PRO A 37 18.27 14.44 1.84
N CYS A 38 18.47 14.99 0.65
CA CYS A 38 17.60 14.79 -0.51
C CYS A 38 18.43 14.51 -1.76
N TYR A 39 17.85 13.67 -2.64
CA TYR A 39 18.47 13.34 -3.92
C TYR A 39 17.42 13.41 -5.03
N SER A 40 17.87 13.69 -6.25
CA SER A 40 17.03 13.72 -7.45
C SER A 40 17.61 12.88 -8.57
N PHE A 41 16.73 12.23 -9.32
CA PHE A 41 17.03 11.65 -10.62
C PHE A 41 15.74 11.66 -11.47
N LEU A 42 15.80 12.26 -12.65
CA LEU A 42 14.62 12.48 -13.48
C LEU A 42 13.46 13.08 -12.68
N HIS A 43 12.33 12.37 -12.62
CA HIS A 43 11.15 12.78 -11.86
C HIS A 43 11.09 12.17 -10.43
N ALA A 44 12.07 11.36 -10.05
CA ALA A 44 12.14 10.79 -8.71
C ALA A 44 12.91 11.68 -7.73
N ARG A 45 12.46 11.69 -6.48
CA ARG A 45 13.10 12.35 -5.34
C ARG A 45 13.23 11.36 -4.21
N ILE A 46 14.40 11.29 -3.56
CA ILE A 46 14.59 10.58 -2.31
C ILE A 46 14.69 11.60 -1.20
N TRP A 47 13.93 11.43 -0.12
CA TRP A 47 13.98 12.26 1.07
C TRP A 47 14.19 11.38 2.30
N TRP A 48 15.29 11.59 3.00
CA TRP A 48 15.65 10.84 4.21
C TRP A 48 15.00 11.45 5.43
N MET A 49 14.28 10.63 6.21
CA MET A 49 13.80 10.95 7.55
C MET A 49 14.79 10.41 8.59
N GLU A 50 14.71 10.89 9.82
CA GLU A 50 15.56 10.36 10.90
C GLU A 50 15.09 8.95 11.28
N ASP A 51 13.83 8.83 11.73
CA ASP A 51 13.19 7.57 12.11
C ASP A 51 11.67 7.75 12.17
N GLY A 52 10.94 6.64 12.29
CA GLY A 52 9.52 6.67 12.62
C GLY A 52 8.60 7.19 11.52
N CYS A 53 8.89 6.91 10.25
CA CYS A 53 8.09 7.41 9.10
C CYS A 53 6.59 7.09 9.19
N LEU A 54 6.17 6.09 9.97
CA LEU A 54 4.75 5.76 10.20
C LEU A 54 3.97 6.87 10.92
N TRP A 55 4.66 7.73 11.68
CA TRP A 55 4.08 8.84 12.44
C TRP A 55 4.38 10.21 11.82
N GLU A 56 5.03 10.25 10.67
CA GLU A 56 5.37 11.46 9.92
C GLU A 56 4.23 11.81 8.94
N ASP A 57 3.20 12.47 9.45
CA ASP A 57 2.05 12.87 8.63
C ASP A 57 2.36 14.02 7.66
N ASP A 58 1.51 14.19 6.65
CA ASP A 58 1.54 15.26 5.64
C ASP A 58 2.89 15.42 4.90
N LEU A 59 3.66 14.34 4.73
CA LEU A 59 4.95 14.38 4.02
C LEU A 59 4.83 14.95 2.60
N ASP A 60 3.73 14.69 1.92
CA ASP A 60 3.43 15.26 0.61
C ASP A 60 3.31 16.80 0.64
N LYS A 61 2.58 17.33 1.60
CA LYS A 61 2.38 18.78 1.78
C LYS A 61 3.65 19.46 2.27
N ARG A 62 4.38 18.80 3.18
CA ARG A 62 5.66 19.31 3.70
C ARG A 62 6.70 19.42 2.59
N TRP A 63 6.79 18.40 1.71
CA TRP A 63 7.65 18.45 0.54
C TRP A 63 7.26 19.59 -0.42
N GLU A 64 5.96 19.67 -0.78
CA GLU A 64 5.46 20.71 -1.68
C GLU A 64 5.71 22.12 -1.13
N LEU A 65 5.50 22.32 0.19
CA LEU A 65 5.75 23.60 0.85
C LEU A 65 7.22 23.99 0.81
N ALA A 66 8.13 23.04 1.02
CA ALA A 66 9.57 23.32 1.09
C ALA A 66 10.21 23.50 -0.28
N THR A 67 9.74 22.78 -1.31
CA THR A 67 10.41 22.70 -2.61
C THR A 67 9.61 23.33 -3.76
N GLY A 68 8.31 23.52 -3.59
CA GLY A 68 7.38 23.88 -4.66
C GLY A 68 7.04 22.72 -5.62
N GLU A 69 7.61 21.53 -5.43
CA GLU A 69 7.33 20.34 -6.23
C GLU A 69 6.18 19.56 -5.64
N LYS A 70 5.13 19.29 -6.43
CA LYS A 70 3.99 18.48 -5.98
C LYS A 70 4.25 16.99 -6.20
N PRO A 71 4.23 16.16 -5.15
CA PRO A 71 4.27 14.70 -5.31
C PRO A 71 3.02 14.19 -6.03
N SER A 72 3.21 13.26 -6.97
CA SER A 72 2.12 12.52 -7.62
C SER A 72 1.91 11.14 -6.98
N GLU A 73 2.92 10.65 -6.30
CA GLU A 73 2.92 9.40 -5.57
C GLU A 73 4.02 9.39 -4.52
N ILE A 74 3.85 8.56 -3.49
CA ILE A 74 4.86 8.34 -2.45
C ILE A 74 5.12 6.86 -2.27
N ILE A 75 6.41 6.51 -2.20
CA ILE A 75 6.90 5.15 -2.01
C ILE A 75 7.67 5.09 -0.68
N PHE A 76 7.37 4.08 0.12
CA PHE A 76 8.05 3.83 1.38
C PHE A 76 8.81 2.50 1.33
N PRO A 77 10.11 2.50 1.00
CA PRO A 77 10.97 1.38 1.36
C PRO A 77 10.97 1.21 2.88
N SER A 78 10.70 0.00 3.38
CA SER A 78 10.50 -0.20 4.82
C SER A 78 10.81 -1.62 5.25
N ARG A 79 10.77 -1.85 6.56
CA ARG A 79 10.78 -3.18 7.16
C ARG A 79 9.35 -3.66 7.44
N HIS A 80 9.07 -4.89 7.10
CA HIS A 80 7.95 -5.64 7.66
C HIS A 80 8.36 -6.32 8.97
N SER A 81 7.47 -6.36 9.96
CA SER A 81 7.71 -7.08 11.21
C SER A 81 6.54 -8.01 11.51
N ALA A 82 6.82 -9.32 11.64
CA ALA A 82 5.82 -10.33 11.93
C ALA A 82 6.28 -11.33 12.99
N ALA A 83 5.36 -11.72 13.87
CA ALA A 83 5.63 -12.70 14.94
C ALA A 83 5.96 -14.10 14.39
N SER A 84 5.62 -14.41 13.14
CA SER A 84 5.98 -15.68 12.48
C SER A 84 7.49 -15.83 12.28
N GLY A 85 8.21 -14.71 12.13
CA GLY A 85 9.63 -14.67 11.83
C GLY A 85 10.02 -15.14 10.43
N ASN A 86 9.06 -15.50 9.57
CA ASN A 86 9.34 -15.92 8.19
C ASN A 86 9.86 -14.73 7.39
N ALA A 87 10.96 -14.93 6.66
CA ALA A 87 11.44 -13.93 5.73
C ALA A 87 10.39 -13.64 4.66
N SER A 88 10.18 -12.38 4.32
CA SER A 88 9.14 -11.98 3.36
C SER A 88 9.49 -10.70 2.60
N LEU A 89 8.96 -10.61 1.38
CA LEU A 89 8.92 -9.36 0.60
C LEU A 89 7.46 -8.98 0.41
N THR A 90 7.10 -7.76 0.81
CA THR A 90 5.70 -7.37 0.85
C THR A 90 5.43 -6.00 0.21
N LEU A 91 4.17 -5.81 -0.19
CA LEU A 91 3.64 -4.55 -0.71
C LEU A 91 2.27 -4.30 -0.11
N HIS A 92 1.99 -3.07 0.32
CA HIS A 92 0.66 -2.73 0.81
C HIS A 92 0.31 -1.24 0.74
N PRO A 93 -0.98 -0.89 0.68
CA PRO A 93 -1.48 0.46 0.89
C PRO A 93 -1.66 0.74 2.39
N ILE A 94 -1.69 2.01 2.77
CA ILE A 94 -1.82 2.46 4.16
C ILE A 94 -3.25 2.88 4.51
N GLY A 95 -3.60 2.83 5.81
CA GLY A 95 -4.87 3.31 6.33
C GLY A 95 -5.30 2.66 7.65
N THR A 96 -6.01 3.41 8.47
CA THR A 96 -6.44 3.03 9.82
C THR A 96 -7.95 3.18 10.01
N MET A 97 -8.72 2.76 9.01
CA MET A 97 -10.17 2.90 8.90
C MET A 97 -10.96 2.25 10.03
N GLN A 98 -10.39 1.21 10.65
CA GLN A 98 -10.99 0.45 11.75
C GLN A 98 -10.79 1.10 13.12
N VAL A 99 -9.94 2.12 13.21
CA VAL A 99 -9.70 2.85 14.46
C VAL A 99 -10.80 3.90 14.63
N PRO A 100 -11.51 3.95 15.78
CA PRO A 100 -12.52 4.98 16.04
C PRO A 100 -11.96 6.40 15.97
N GLU A 101 -12.75 7.36 15.46
CA GLU A 101 -12.32 8.76 15.25
C GLU A 101 -11.76 9.47 16.50
N ASN A 102 -12.17 9.03 17.68
CA ASN A 102 -11.72 9.58 18.98
C ASN A 102 -10.50 8.86 19.57
N GLU A 103 -9.93 7.90 18.86
CA GLU A 103 -8.74 7.16 19.24
C GLU A 103 -7.54 7.55 18.38
N VAL A 104 -6.34 7.41 18.95
CA VAL A 104 -5.08 7.63 18.22
C VAL A 104 -4.59 6.28 17.69
N PRO A 105 -4.37 6.13 16.38
CA PRO A 105 -3.81 4.90 15.84
C PRO A 105 -2.42 4.61 16.42
N GLU A 106 -2.20 3.38 16.84
CA GLU A 106 -0.96 2.95 17.50
C GLU A 106 0.27 3.14 16.59
N TYR A 107 0.11 2.91 15.29
CA TYR A 107 1.17 2.96 14.29
C TYR A 107 0.96 4.11 13.29
N GLY A 108 0.62 5.29 13.77
CA GLY A 108 0.44 6.49 12.95
C GLY A 108 -0.78 6.45 12.03
N GLY A 109 -0.94 7.49 11.23
CA GLY A 109 -2.07 7.66 10.34
C GLY A 109 -3.25 8.40 10.99
N LYS A 110 -4.36 8.50 10.26
CA LYS A 110 -5.58 9.20 10.69
C LYS A 110 -6.68 8.20 10.99
N ALA A 111 -7.16 8.23 12.24
CA ALA A 111 -8.26 7.37 12.68
C ALA A 111 -9.47 7.44 11.72
N ALA A 112 -10.12 6.30 11.55
CA ALA A 112 -11.30 6.13 10.71
C ALA A 112 -11.12 6.53 9.22
N ASP A 113 -9.88 6.59 8.71
CA ASP A 113 -9.59 7.06 7.35
C ASP A 113 -8.45 6.26 6.67
N CYS A 114 -8.30 6.45 5.34
CA CYS A 114 -7.20 5.92 4.56
C CYS A 114 -6.87 6.86 3.39
N PRO A 115 -5.58 7.04 3.05
CA PRO A 115 -5.18 7.76 1.84
C PRO A 115 -5.48 6.94 0.58
N PRO A 116 -5.42 7.57 -0.61
CA PRO A 116 -5.54 6.85 -1.87
C PRO A 116 -4.44 5.78 -2.02
N PRO A 117 -4.77 4.53 -2.42
CA PRO A 117 -3.77 3.50 -2.68
C PRO A 117 -2.99 3.85 -3.96
N ASN A 118 -1.71 3.45 -4.02
CA ASN A 118 -0.91 3.71 -5.23
C ASN A 118 -1.34 2.79 -6.37
N PRO A 119 -1.65 3.32 -7.56
CA PRO A 119 -2.03 2.52 -8.72
C PRO A 119 -0.99 1.49 -9.20
N ARG A 120 0.26 1.67 -8.83
CA ARG A 120 1.35 0.74 -9.17
C ARG A 120 1.30 -0.59 -8.43
N LEU A 121 0.51 -0.69 -7.36
CA LEU A 121 0.50 -1.83 -6.43
C LEU A 121 0.41 -3.19 -7.14
N ALA A 122 -0.56 -3.39 -8.02
CA ALA A 122 -0.73 -4.69 -8.70
C ALA A 122 0.36 -4.97 -9.73
N ALA A 123 0.84 -3.94 -10.44
CA ALA A 123 1.92 -4.10 -11.42
C ALA A 123 3.25 -4.41 -10.72
N TRP A 124 3.53 -3.76 -9.58
CA TRP A 124 4.73 -4.04 -8.78
C TRP A 124 4.63 -5.41 -8.09
N TRP A 125 3.44 -5.84 -7.72
CA TRP A 125 3.21 -7.20 -7.24
C TRP A 125 3.54 -8.26 -8.30
N ARG A 126 3.11 -8.06 -9.55
CA ARG A 126 3.50 -8.95 -10.68
C ARG A 126 5.00 -8.94 -10.91
N GLU A 127 5.61 -7.75 -10.90
CA GLU A 127 7.07 -7.63 -11.06
C GLU A 127 7.83 -8.30 -9.92
N MET A 128 7.39 -8.15 -8.66
CA MET A 128 7.98 -8.83 -7.50
C MET A 128 7.96 -10.35 -7.69
N ASN A 129 6.82 -10.92 -8.09
CA ASN A 129 6.73 -12.36 -8.37
C ASN A 129 7.62 -12.79 -9.55
N ARG A 130 7.82 -11.93 -10.54
CA ARG A 130 8.69 -12.22 -11.69
C ARG A 130 10.17 -12.23 -11.31
N VAL A 131 10.62 -11.31 -10.46
CA VAL A 131 12.08 -11.11 -10.17
C VAL A 131 12.52 -11.79 -8.88
N ALA A 132 11.62 -12.02 -7.93
CA ALA A 132 11.90 -12.66 -6.65
C ALA A 132 11.25 -14.05 -6.51
N GLY A 133 10.57 -14.55 -7.53
CA GLY A 133 9.86 -15.84 -7.46
C GLY A 133 10.77 -17.04 -7.19
N ASP A 134 12.06 -16.93 -7.49
CA ASP A 134 13.07 -17.97 -7.25
C ASP A 134 13.84 -17.77 -5.92
N MET A 135 13.51 -16.75 -5.13
CA MET A 135 14.11 -16.53 -3.80
C MET A 135 13.41 -17.45 -2.77
N GLU A 136 13.83 -18.72 -2.71
CA GLU A 136 13.18 -19.76 -1.90
C GLU A 136 13.09 -19.44 -0.40
N ASP A 137 13.96 -18.56 0.11
CA ASP A 137 14.00 -18.15 1.51
C ASP A 137 12.98 -17.06 1.87
N PHE A 138 12.32 -16.45 0.89
CA PHE A 138 11.39 -15.34 1.09
C PHE A 138 9.96 -15.67 0.64
N ASP A 139 9.01 -15.51 1.55
CA ASP A 139 7.58 -15.51 1.21
C ASP A 139 7.23 -14.19 0.50
N LEU A 140 6.55 -14.26 -0.65
CA LEU A 140 6.06 -13.07 -1.35
C LEU A 140 4.59 -12.83 -1.02
N SER A 141 4.21 -11.62 -0.62
CA SER A 141 2.83 -11.29 -0.32
C SER A 141 2.45 -9.83 -0.53
N LEU A 142 1.21 -9.60 -0.95
CA LEU A 142 0.51 -8.35 -0.60
C LEU A 142 0.05 -8.43 0.85
N GLU A 143 0.05 -7.30 1.55
CA GLU A 143 -0.56 -7.17 2.86
C GLU A 143 -1.82 -6.31 2.80
N THR A 144 -2.75 -6.55 3.71
CA THR A 144 -3.95 -5.73 3.81
C THR A 144 -3.61 -4.30 4.21
N THR A 145 -4.47 -3.36 3.88
CA THR A 145 -4.35 -1.95 4.27
C THR A 145 -4.22 -1.81 5.78
N HIS A 146 -3.15 -1.20 6.25
CA HIS A 146 -2.91 -0.96 7.68
C HIS A 146 -1.95 0.20 7.91
N HIS A 147 -1.79 0.64 9.15
CA HIS A 147 -0.97 1.72 9.71
C HIS A 147 -0.92 3.04 8.89
N GLY A 148 -0.11 3.99 9.38
CA GLY A 148 0.19 5.29 8.80
C GLY A 148 1.39 5.29 7.86
N PRO A 149 1.90 6.48 7.55
CA PRO A 149 1.45 7.80 7.98
C PRO A 149 0.16 8.28 7.29
N TRP A 150 -0.41 9.42 7.72
CA TRP A 150 -1.46 10.10 6.96
C TRP A 150 -0.87 10.95 5.84
N ILE A 151 -1.30 10.70 4.61
CA ILE A 151 -0.87 11.42 3.40
C ILE A 151 -2.06 11.51 2.45
N GLU A 152 -2.22 12.60 1.71
CA GLU A 152 -3.31 12.72 0.72
C GLU A 152 -2.91 12.21 -0.67
N THR A 153 -1.62 12.09 -0.93
CA THR A 153 -1.06 11.58 -2.19
C THR A 153 -1.09 10.04 -2.24
N PRO A 154 -1.39 9.41 -3.39
CA PRO A 154 -1.34 7.96 -3.55
C PRO A 154 -0.01 7.37 -3.07
N SER A 155 -0.07 6.36 -2.20
CA SER A 155 1.12 5.82 -1.55
C SER A 155 1.11 4.30 -1.42
N LEU A 156 2.30 3.70 -1.29
CA LEU A 156 2.49 2.29 -0.99
C LEU A 156 3.77 2.06 -0.19
N PHE A 157 3.78 1.00 0.60
CA PHE A 157 4.97 0.43 1.22
C PHE A 157 5.50 -0.74 0.39
N ILE A 158 6.84 -0.86 0.36
CA ILE A 158 7.59 -1.96 -0.23
C ILE A 158 8.62 -2.42 0.79
N GLU A 159 8.52 -3.67 1.27
CA GLU A 159 9.12 -4.04 2.53
C GLU A 159 9.92 -5.34 2.49
N ILE A 160 10.99 -5.38 3.30
CA ILE A 160 11.74 -6.60 3.63
C ILE A 160 11.33 -7.03 5.05
N GLY A 161 10.88 -8.24 5.22
CA GLY A 161 10.45 -8.84 6.50
C GLY A 161 11.22 -10.13 6.81
N SER A 162 11.03 -10.67 8.01
CA SER A 162 10.15 -10.15 9.06
C SER A 162 10.89 -9.87 10.37
N THR A 163 12.22 -10.05 10.41
CA THR A 163 13.05 -9.91 11.62
C THR A 163 14.34 -9.14 11.35
N ALA A 164 15.05 -8.77 12.42
CA ALA A 164 16.32 -8.06 12.33
C ALA A 164 17.40 -8.81 11.50
N GLU A 165 17.29 -10.14 11.39
CA GLU A 165 18.19 -10.95 10.60
C GLU A 165 17.96 -10.82 9.09
N THR A 166 16.72 -10.50 8.69
CA THR A 166 16.32 -10.38 7.28
C THR A 166 16.29 -8.95 6.77
N TRP A 167 16.10 -7.94 7.63
CA TRP A 167 16.00 -6.53 7.21
C TRP A 167 17.26 -6.01 6.48
N GLY A 168 18.44 -6.54 6.84
CA GLY A 168 19.72 -6.20 6.19
C GLY A 168 20.11 -7.09 5.01
N HIS A 169 19.19 -7.91 4.47
CA HIS A 169 19.50 -8.86 3.41
C HIS A 169 19.77 -8.14 2.08
N GLU A 170 21.03 -8.19 1.61
CA GLU A 170 21.50 -7.43 0.44
C GLU A 170 20.74 -7.79 -0.85
N GLU A 171 20.57 -9.08 -1.14
CA GLU A 171 19.86 -9.52 -2.36
C GLU A 171 18.40 -9.05 -2.38
N ALA A 172 17.71 -9.12 -1.23
CA ALA A 172 16.34 -8.60 -1.09
C ALA A 172 16.29 -7.10 -1.38
N ALA A 173 17.24 -6.34 -0.84
CA ALA A 173 17.33 -4.89 -1.08
C ALA A 173 17.62 -4.57 -2.56
N VAL A 174 18.52 -5.30 -3.21
CA VAL A 174 18.82 -5.16 -4.66
C VAL A 174 17.55 -5.42 -5.48
N VAL A 175 16.79 -6.47 -5.15
CA VAL A 175 15.55 -6.82 -5.84
C VAL A 175 14.51 -5.72 -5.68
N LEU A 176 14.24 -5.26 -4.44
CA LEU A 176 13.23 -4.24 -4.20
C LEU A 176 13.64 -2.86 -4.75
N ALA A 177 14.91 -2.47 -4.63
CA ALA A 177 15.43 -1.26 -5.27
C ALA A 177 15.27 -1.33 -6.80
N GLY A 178 15.52 -2.50 -7.40
CA GLY A 178 15.28 -2.75 -8.81
C GLY A 178 13.81 -2.63 -9.22
N ILE A 179 12.86 -3.06 -8.38
CA ILE A 179 11.43 -2.87 -8.61
C ILE A 179 11.07 -1.39 -8.57
N ILE A 180 11.56 -0.63 -7.59
CA ILE A 180 11.35 0.83 -7.51
C ILE A 180 11.91 1.51 -8.77
N TYR A 181 13.14 1.20 -9.14
CA TYR A 181 13.85 1.80 -10.28
C TYR A 181 13.11 1.57 -11.60
N ARG A 182 12.78 0.32 -11.94
CA ARG A 182 12.01 -0.01 -13.14
C ARG A 182 10.56 0.42 -13.04
N GLY A 183 9.97 0.24 -11.86
CA GLY A 183 8.58 0.58 -11.59
C GLY A 183 8.27 2.06 -11.80
N LEU A 184 9.19 2.93 -11.43
CA LEU A 184 9.11 4.37 -11.70
C LEU A 184 9.55 4.75 -13.12
N GLY A 185 10.13 3.83 -13.91
CA GLY A 185 10.65 4.12 -15.26
C GLY A 185 11.95 4.91 -15.25
N LEU A 186 12.76 4.78 -14.20
CA LEU A 186 14.05 5.47 -14.10
C LEU A 186 15.11 4.85 -15.03
N ASP A 187 14.85 3.66 -15.56
CA ASP A 187 15.61 2.99 -16.61
C ASP A 187 15.34 3.49 -18.03
N GLY A 188 14.52 4.55 -18.16
CA GLY A 188 14.10 5.13 -19.45
C GLY A 188 12.88 4.48 -20.08
N THR A 189 12.23 3.53 -19.40
CA THR A 189 10.92 2.97 -19.81
C THR A 189 9.75 3.84 -19.31
N ASP A 190 8.52 3.48 -19.69
CA ASP A 190 7.30 4.16 -19.20
C ASP A 190 7.01 3.85 -17.71
N GLY A 191 7.76 2.91 -17.12
CA GLY A 191 7.52 2.40 -15.78
C GLY A 191 6.35 1.40 -15.72
N LEU A 192 6.09 0.87 -14.51
CA LEU A 192 5.08 -0.16 -14.30
C LEU A 192 3.88 0.41 -13.52
N GLY A 193 2.66 0.07 -13.97
CA GLY A 193 1.43 0.37 -13.24
C GLY A 193 1.00 1.82 -13.24
N LYS A 194 1.47 2.63 -14.17
CA LYS A 194 0.96 3.99 -14.37
C LYS A 194 -0.50 3.90 -14.80
N TRP A 195 -1.38 4.58 -14.07
CA TRP A 195 -2.82 4.55 -14.35
C TRP A 195 -3.15 5.32 -15.62
N ASP A 196 -3.93 4.71 -16.49
CA ASP A 196 -4.33 5.23 -17.81
C ASP A 196 -5.80 5.66 -17.90
N ASN A 197 -6.48 5.75 -16.74
CA ASN A 197 -7.87 6.12 -16.54
C ASN A 197 -8.90 5.07 -17.04
N GLU A 198 -8.49 3.83 -17.21
CA GLU A 198 -9.40 2.74 -17.56
C GLU A 198 -8.99 1.42 -16.91
N GLY A 199 -9.91 0.46 -16.85
CA GLY A 199 -9.68 -0.88 -16.34
C GLY A 199 -10.38 -1.17 -15.01
N ARG A 200 -10.24 -2.42 -14.57
CA ARG A 200 -10.90 -2.93 -13.38
C ARG A 200 -10.02 -2.80 -12.14
N VAL A 201 -10.60 -2.25 -11.07
CA VAL A 201 -9.92 -2.05 -9.77
C VAL A 201 -10.65 -2.82 -8.69
N VAL A 202 -9.96 -3.68 -7.97
CA VAL A 202 -10.58 -4.57 -6.98
C VAL A 202 -10.25 -4.12 -5.56
N VAL A 203 -11.28 -3.86 -4.76
CA VAL A 203 -11.20 -3.76 -3.31
C VAL A 203 -11.50 -5.14 -2.72
N THR A 204 -10.59 -5.69 -1.91
CA THR A 204 -10.80 -7.02 -1.32
C THR A 204 -11.27 -6.93 0.12
N LEU A 205 -12.23 -7.78 0.50
CA LEU A 205 -12.87 -7.79 1.81
C LEU A 205 -12.70 -9.14 2.48
N GLY A 206 -12.13 -9.15 3.69
CA GLY A 206 -11.93 -10.34 4.52
C GLY A 206 -10.65 -11.11 4.22
N GLY A 207 -10.40 -12.10 5.05
CA GLY A 207 -9.16 -12.87 5.07
C GLY A 207 -8.20 -12.39 6.16
N GLY A 208 -6.99 -12.93 6.15
CA GLY A 208 -5.91 -12.56 7.06
C GLY A 208 -5.08 -11.37 6.55
N HIS A 209 -4.04 -11.04 7.31
CA HIS A 209 -3.14 -9.93 7.06
C HIS A 209 -2.45 -9.99 5.67
N TYR A 210 -2.01 -11.16 5.25
CA TYR A 210 -1.32 -11.39 3.98
C TYR A 210 -2.25 -11.51 2.75
N ALA A 211 -3.41 -10.91 2.78
CA ALA A 211 -4.33 -10.65 1.67
C ALA A 211 -4.42 -11.76 0.58
N PRO A 212 -4.70 -13.04 0.90
CA PRO A 212 -4.56 -14.15 -0.04
C PRO A 212 -5.43 -14.02 -1.30
N ARG A 213 -6.54 -13.31 -1.19
CA ARG A 213 -7.43 -13.02 -2.33
C ARG A 213 -6.82 -12.01 -3.27
N ALA A 214 -6.22 -10.94 -2.74
CA ALA A 214 -5.57 -9.91 -3.53
C ALA A 214 -4.30 -10.45 -4.20
N ASN A 215 -3.52 -11.27 -3.50
CA ASN A 215 -2.34 -11.94 -4.07
C ASN A 215 -2.71 -12.67 -5.37
N MET A 216 -3.76 -13.44 -5.33
CA MET A 216 -4.22 -14.22 -6.47
C MET A 216 -4.79 -13.35 -7.60
N LEU A 217 -5.59 -12.33 -7.28
CA LEU A 217 -6.21 -11.46 -8.27
C LEU A 217 -5.19 -10.51 -8.92
N GLY A 218 -4.26 -9.97 -8.13
CA GLY A 218 -3.24 -9.03 -8.57
C GLY A 218 -2.21 -9.61 -9.56
N LEU A 219 -2.09 -10.94 -9.63
CA LEU A 219 -1.24 -11.61 -10.64
C LEU A 219 -1.83 -11.56 -12.05
N HIS A 220 -3.14 -11.30 -12.20
CA HIS A 220 -3.75 -11.24 -13.51
C HIS A 220 -3.51 -9.86 -14.15
N GLU A 221 -3.06 -9.87 -15.41
CA GLU A 221 -2.94 -8.64 -16.20
C GLU A 221 -4.33 -8.00 -16.40
N GLY A 222 -4.36 -6.69 -16.47
CA GLY A 222 -5.60 -5.92 -16.58
C GLY A 222 -6.40 -5.76 -15.27
N ILE A 223 -5.92 -6.35 -14.16
CA ILE A 223 -6.51 -6.16 -12.83
C ILE A 223 -5.62 -5.23 -12.00
N SER A 224 -6.21 -4.16 -11.50
CA SER A 224 -5.62 -3.29 -10.48
C SER A 224 -6.16 -3.63 -9.09
N ILE A 225 -5.36 -3.40 -8.06
CA ILE A 225 -5.73 -3.61 -6.66
C ILE A 225 -5.82 -2.26 -5.96
N GLY A 226 -6.98 -1.98 -5.36
CA GLY A 226 -7.19 -0.85 -4.47
C GLY A 226 -6.85 -1.22 -3.02
N HIS A 227 -7.71 -0.80 -2.08
CA HIS A 227 -7.57 -1.21 -0.68
C HIS A 227 -7.91 -2.69 -0.46
N MET A 228 -7.24 -3.27 0.54
CA MET A 228 -7.42 -4.67 0.96
C MET A 228 -7.76 -4.69 2.45
N LEU A 229 -9.00 -5.05 2.79
CA LEU A 229 -9.49 -5.02 4.16
C LEU A 229 -9.49 -6.42 4.76
N ALA A 230 -8.62 -6.65 5.75
CA ALA A 230 -8.64 -7.89 6.53
C ALA A 230 -9.94 -8.02 7.34
N THR A 231 -10.25 -9.23 7.80
CA THR A 231 -11.43 -9.46 8.65
C THR A 231 -11.41 -8.61 9.93
N TYR A 232 -10.24 -8.43 10.53
CA TYR A 232 -10.08 -7.61 11.75
C TYR A 232 -10.26 -6.11 11.48
N ALA A 233 -10.05 -5.64 10.26
CA ALA A 233 -10.28 -4.26 9.85
C ALA A 233 -11.78 -3.95 9.59
N LEU A 234 -12.64 -4.95 9.75
CA LEU A 234 -14.09 -4.88 9.58
C LEU A 234 -14.80 -5.31 10.86
N PRO A 235 -14.68 -4.57 11.98
CA PRO A 235 -15.30 -4.95 13.24
C PRO A 235 -16.82 -4.76 13.15
N PHE A 236 -17.55 -5.90 13.17
CA PHE A 236 -18.99 -5.97 13.19
C PHE A 236 -19.51 -6.18 14.60
N GLU A 237 -20.53 -5.45 14.94
CA GLU A 237 -21.35 -5.65 16.15
C GLU A 237 -22.76 -6.02 15.77
N ARG A 238 -23.47 -6.75 16.64
CA ARG A 238 -24.87 -7.08 16.46
C ARG A 238 -25.58 -7.10 17.81
N ASP A 239 -26.64 -6.29 17.95
CA ASP A 239 -27.45 -6.25 19.16
C ASP A 239 -28.42 -7.44 19.26
N GLU A 240 -29.13 -7.56 20.38
CA GLU A 240 -30.14 -8.60 20.62
C GLU A 240 -31.35 -8.51 19.68
N SER A 241 -31.63 -7.33 19.17
CA SER A 241 -32.70 -7.07 18.19
C SER A 241 -32.28 -7.42 16.76
N GLY A 242 -30.99 -7.75 16.55
CA GLY A 242 -30.43 -8.11 15.27
C GLY A 242 -29.91 -6.94 14.43
N ASN A 243 -29.89 -5.70 14.97
CA ASN A 243 -29.31 -4.56 14.27
C ASN A 243 -27.80 -4.72 14.18
N VAL A 244 -27.25 -4.40 13.01
CA VAL A 244 -25.82 -4.47 12.71
C VAL A 244 -25.20 -3.09 12.84
N SER A 245 -24.08 -3.01 13.56
CA SER A 245 -23.28 -1.80 13.79
C SER A 245 -21.78 -2.11 13.77
N GLY A 246 -20.95 -1.14 14.15
CA GLY A 246 -19.50 -1.23 14.17
C GLY A 246 -18.82 -0.48 13.04
N MET A 247 -17.51 -0.42 13.08
CA MET A 247 -16.69 0.37 12.12
C MET A 247 -16.62 -0.24 10.70
N TRP A 248 -17.09 -1.48 10.50
CA TRP A 248 -17.02 -2.20 9.22
C TRP A 248 -17.58 -1.38 8.04
N GLU A 249 -18.70 -0.68 8.28
CA GLU A 249 -19.37 0.14 7.26
C GLU A 249 -18.49 1.32 6.85
N ASN A 250 -18.01 2.09 7.84
CA ASN A 250 -17.10 3.20 7.60
C ASN A 250 -15.83 2.73 6.87
N SER A 251 -15.22 1.60 7.31
CA SER A 251 -14.02 1.05 6.68
C SER A 251 -14.23 0.73 5.21
N ILE A 252 -15.36 0.12 4.84
CA ILE A 252 -15.67 -0.18 3.42
C ILE A 252 -15.94 1.10 2.63
N ARG A 253 -16.73 2.04 3.16
CA ARG A 253 -17.02 3.33 2.49
C ARG A 253 -15.73 4.10 2.20
N LYS A 254 -14.85 4.24 3.19
CA LYS A 254 -13.57 4.96 3.06
C LYS A 254 -12.64 4.28 2.05
N ALA A 255 -12.47 2.97 2.14
CA ALA A 255 -11.63 2.22 1.21
C ALA A 255 -12.11 2.34 -0.25
N ILE A 256 -13.42 2.27 -0.49
CA ILE A 256 -13.99 2.44 -1.83
C ILE A 256 -13.80 3.89 -2.32
N ALA A 257 -14.07 4.88 -1.48
CA ALA A 257 -13.93 6.29 -1.84
C ALA A 257 -12.47 6.64 -2.19
N ALA A 258 -11.51 6.22 -1.35
CA ALA A 258 -10.09 6.43 -1.58
C ALA A 258 -9.59 5.68 -2.83
N THR A 259 -10.11 4.47 -3.07
CA THR A 259 -9.79 3.71 -4.30
C THR A 259 -10.33 4.44 -5.53
N LYS A 260 -11.58 4.93 -5.52
CA LYS A 260 -12.15 5.70 -6.65
C LYS A 260 -11.34 6.99 -6.92
N LEU A 261 -10.80 7.62 -5.87
CA LEU A 261 -9.95 8.81 -6.01
C LEU A 261 -8.60 8.48 -6.69
N ALA A 262 -8.00 7.35 -6.32
CA ALA A 262 -6.72 6.89 -6.90
C ALA A 262 -6.85 6.42 -8.36
N TYR A 263 -8.03 5.94 -8.74
CA TYR A 263 -8.28 5.33 -10.04
C TYR A 263 -9.43 6.02 -10.80
N PRO A 264 -9.26 7.30 -11.19
CA PRO A 264 -10.28 8.01 -11.97
C PRO A 264 -10.59 7.25 -13.26
N GLY A 265 -11.88 7.11 -13.59
CA GLY A 265 -12.35 6.35 -14.77
C GLY A 265 -12.35 4.83 -14.62
N GLY A 266 -11.77 4.28 -13.56
CA GLY A 266 -11.73 2.84 -13.32
C GLY A 266 -13.07 2.24 -12.86
N GLU A 267 -13.32 0.99 -13.25
CA GLU A 267 -14.43 0.18 -12.73
C GLU A 267 -14.05 -0.40 -11.36
N VAL A 268 -14.44 0.30 -10.28
CA VAL A 268 -14.18 -0.20 -8.92
C VAL A 268 -15.22 -1.27 -8.55
N VAL A 269 -14.71 -2.47 -8.22
CA VAL A 269 -15.52 -3.61 -7.79
C VAL A 269 -15.01 -4.16 -6.46
N CYS A 270 -15.87 -4.86 -5.70
CA CYS A 270 -15.46 -5.56 -4.49
C CYS A 270 -15.37 -7.06 -4.71
N SER A 271 -14.42 -7.71 -4.03
CA SER A 271 -14.31 -9.16 -3.93
C SER A 271 -14.20 -9.61 -2.48
N MET A 272 -15.14 -10.44 -2.03
CA MET A 272 -15.26 -10.84 -0.62
C MET A 272 -14.80 -12.29 -0.40
N ASP A 273 -13.96 -12.53 0.62
CA ASP A 273 -13.77 -13.87 1.17
C ASP A 273 -15.00 -14.29 1.99
N LYS A 274 -15.86 -15.09 1.36
CA LYS A 274 -17.11 -15.53 1.99
C LYS A 274 -16.91 -16.34 3.27
N LYS A 275 -15.75 -17.00 3.43
CA LYS A 275 -15.45 -17.83 4.61
C LYS A 275 -15.08 -16.97 5.83
N ALA A 276 -14.62 -15.74 5.60
CA ALA A 276 -14.24 -14.80 6.65
C ALA A 276 -15.45 -14.22 7.40
N PHE A 277 -16.67 -14.36 6.87
CA PHE A 277 -17.86 -13.69 7.40
C PHE A 277 -19.02 -14.63 7.68
N LYS A 278 -19.76 -14.33 8.74
CA LYS A 278 -21.06 -14.97 9.04
C LYS A 278 -22.11 -14.55 8.01
N GLY A 279 -23.21 -15.31 7.92
CA GLY A 279 -24.29 -15.04 6.94
C GLY A 279 -24.84 -13.63 7.00
N TRP A 280 -25.13 -13.13 8.20
CA TRP A 280 -25.65 -11.78 8.43
C TRP A 280 -24.63 -10.67 8.09
N GLN A 281 -23.34 -10.87 8.34
CA GLN A 281 -22.28 -9.94 7.94
C GLN A 281 -22.17 -9.85 6.41
N ARG A 282 -22.24 -11.00 5.73
CA ARG A 282 -22.25 -11.01 4.25
C ARG A 282 -23.47 -10.31 3.67
N GLN A 283 -24.63 -10.40 4.35
CA GLN A 283 -25.82 -9.67 3.91
C GLN A 283 -25.62 -8.16 4.10
N ALA A 284 -25.17 -7.72 5.27
CA ALA A 284 -24.89 -6.31 5.54
C ALA A 284 -23.87 -5.72 4.52
N ILE A 285 -22.80 -6.46 4.19
CA ILE A 285 -21.84 -6.03 3.15
C ILE A 285 -22.54 -5.90 1.78
N ARG A 286 -23.44 -6.82 1.40
CA ARG A 286 -24.14 -6.73 0.11
C ARG A 286 -25.06 -5.51 0.06
N ASP A 287 -25.81 -5.30 1.13
CA ASP A 287 -26.77 -4.18 1.22
C ASP A 287 -26.00 -2.84 1.12
N LEU A 288 -24.84 -2.73 1.78
CA LEU A 288 -23.97 -1.56 1.68
C LEU A 288 -23.41 -1.36 0.26
N LEU A 289 -22.92 -2.43 -0.37
CA LEU A 289 -22.35 -2.33 -1.72
C LEU A 289 -23.41 -2.03 -2.78
N GLU A 290 -24.65 -2.51 -2.61
CA GLU A 290 -25.80 -2.13 -3.43
C GLU A 290 -26.14 -0.63 -3.28
N GLU A 291 -26.15 -0.10 -2.05
CA GLU A 291 -26.32 1.35 -1.78
C GLU A 291 -25.22 2.18 -2.44
N LEU A 292 -23.95 1.71 -2.42
CA LEU A 292 -22.80 2.39 -3.01
C LEU A 292 -22.69 2.22 -4.54
N GLU A 293 -23.57 1.44 -5.14
CA GLU A 293 -23.53 1.06 -6.56
C GLU A 293 -22.20 0.44 -6.97
N VAL A 294 -21.62 -0.41 -6.07
CA VAL A 294 -20.34 -1.09 -6.29
C VAL A 294 -20.57 -2.60 -6.45
N PRO A 295 -20.25 -3.19 -7.61
CA PRO A 295 -20.45 -4.61 -7.85
C PRO A 295 -19.65 -5.50 -6.88
N LEU A 296 -20.31 -6.52 -6.31
CA LEU A 296 -19.65 -7.58 -5.55
C LEU A 296 -19.45 -8.80 -6.46
N LEU A 297 -18.24 -8.99 -6.94
CA LEU A 297 -17.91 -10.01 -7.93
C LEU A 297 -17.19 -11.22 -7.31
N LYS A 298 -17.44 -12.40 -7.87
CA LYS A 298 -16.63 -13.59 -7.60
C LYS A 298 -15.36 -13.54 -8.45
N ARG A 299 -14.36 -14.36 -8.08
CA ARG A 299 -13.11 -14.48 -8.83
C ARG A 299 -13.35 -14.67 -10.35
N ALA A 300 -14.19 -15.62 -10.74
CA ALA A 300 -14.46 -15.95 -12.14
C ALA A 300 -15.21 -14.86 -12.93
N GLU A 301 -15.68 -13.80 -12.25
CA GLU A 301 -16.33 -12.64 -12.85
C GLU A 301 -15.36 -11.46 -12.97
N ILE A 302 -14.23 -11.54 -12.25
CA ILE A 302 -13.17 -10.54 -12.22
C ILE A 302 -12.10 -10.83 -13.29
N ILE A 303 -11.71 -12.11 -13.41
CA ILE A 303 -10.71 -12.66 -14.34
C ILE A 303 -11.33 -13.45 -15.46
#